data_7344afac06fd5b688c2d2c67e2481e5f
#
_entry.id   7344afac06fd5b688c2d2c67e2481e5f
#
_cell.length_a   1.000
_cell.length_b   1.000
_cell.length_c   1.000
_cell.angle_alpha   90.00
_cell.angle_beta   90.00
_cell.angle_gamma   90.00
#
_symmetry.space_group_name_H-M   'P 1'
#
loop_
_entity.id
_entity.type
_entity.pdbx_description
1 polymer ?
#
loop_
_entity_poly.entity_id
_entity_poly.type
_entity_poly.pdbx_seq_one_letter_code
_entity_poly.pdbx_strand_id
1 'polypeptide(L)'
;MIVSSLIFVLISIGIQAACLPESVGMDKLDVTSAEIRMIEDSVGRFETIVLKKLPTDHDIAVRLDPLNPRVNAEVVKENGLVAIVVWGGMISHPKMNPASFYLLLCHELGHFLGGPPLKSRTGWSSTEGQSDYYSAASCVKDLGIDEGQFMDAALALTAIYAEVTRQAPPKLETCDQAVATRTNYGYPATQCRLDTLLAGWNEAPRPKCWFFE
;
A
#
# COMPACT_ATOMS: atom_id res chain seq x y z
N MET A 1 17.06 43.85 -10.73
CA MET A 1 16.14 43.06 -11.56
C MET A 1 15.92 41.74 -10.84
N ILE A 2 14.76 41.59 -10.21
CA ILE A 2 14.39 40.36 -9.48
C ILE A 2 13.58 39.51 -10.47
N VAL A 3 14.16 38.40 -10.92
CA VAL A 3 13.46 37.41 -11.77
C VAL A 3 12.64 36.55 -10.86
N SER A 4 11.33 36.83 -10.82
CA SER A 4 10.35 35.99 -10.11
C SER A 4 10.11 34.71 -10.92
N SER A 5 10.66 33.58 -10.48
CA SER A 5 10.34 32.27 -11.07
C SER A 5 8.95 31.86 -10.64
N LEU A 6 7.99 32.02 -11.52
CA LEU A 6 6.68 31.39 -11.40
C LEU A 6 6.83 29.87 -11.54
N ILE A 7 6.70 29.17 -10.42
CA ILE A 7 6.56 27.71 -10.42
C ILE A 7 5.12 27.43 -10.87
N PHE A 8 4.96 27.05 -12.13
CA PHE A 8 3.72 26.44 -12.62
C PHE A 8 3.60 25.05 -12.02
N VAL A 9 2.74 24.89 -11.02
CA VAL A 9 2.27 23.59 -10.58
C VAL A 9 1.31 23.10 -11.66
N LEU A 10 1.80 22.29 -12.59
CA LEU A 10 0.95 21.52 -13.50
C LEU A 10 0.29 20.43 -12.65
N ILE A 11 -0.99 20.62 -12.36
CA ILE A 11 -1.85 19.55 -11.83
C ILE A 11 -2.13 18.61 -13.01
N SER A 12 -1.25 17.62 -13.21
CA SER A 12 -1.54 16.53 -14.11
C SER A 12 -2.55 15.61 -13.42
N ILE A 13 -3.66 15.34 -14.08
CA ILE A 13 -4.65 14.34 -13.63
C ILE A 13 -4.05 12.97 -13.98
N GLY A 14 -3.09 12.52 -13.15
CA GLY A 14 -2.55 11.17 -13.23
C GLY A 14 -3.60 10.16 -12.77
N ILE A 15 -3.59 8.96 -13.37
CA ILE A 15 -4.38 7.83 -12.84
C ILE A 15 -3.69 7.40 -11.57
N GLN A 16 -4.37 7.59 -10.44
CA GLN A 16 -3.88 7.27 -9.10
C GLN A 16 -4.54 5.98 -8.60
N ALA A 17 -3.79 5.19 -7.87
CA ALA A 17 -4.29 4.06 -7.12
C ALA A 17 -3.90 4.25 -5.66
N ALA A 18 -4.87 4.56 -4.82
CA ALA A 18 -4.68 4.75 -3.39
C ALA A 18 -5.08 3.50 -2.63
N CYS A 19 -4.40 3.18 -1.54
CA CYS A 19 -4.68 2.00 -0.74
C CYS A 19 -5.98 2.11 0.10
N LEU A 20 -6.51 3.31 0.24
CA LEU A 20 -7.76 3.57 0.97
C LEU A 20 -8.71 4.43 0.14
N PRO A 21 -10.05 4.17 0.24
CA PRO A 21 -11.07 4.89 -0.53
C PRO A 21 -11.21 6.35 -0.09
N GLU A 22 -10.99 6.60 1.19
CA GLU A 22 -11.10 7.91 1.81
C GLU A 22 -9.84 8.20 2.60
N SER A 23 -9.32 9.41 2.47
CA SER A 23 -8.22 9.86 3.31
C SER A 23 -8.79 10.61 4.50
N VAL A 24 -8.81 9.96 5.65
CA VAL A 24 -9.06 10.64 6.93
C VAL A 24 -7.76 11.33 7.33
N GLY A 25 -7.82 12.64 7.54
CA GLY A 25 -6.70 13.41 8.09
C GLY A 25 -6.58 13.17 9.59
N MET A 26 -5.37 13.12 10.10
CA MET A 26 -5.13 13.19 11.53
C MET A 26 -5.39 14.62 12.02
N ASP A 27 -6.10 14.78 13.14
CA ASP A 27 -6.39 16.10 13.73
C ASP A 27 -5.10 16.85 14.12
N LYS A 28 -4.07 16.11 14.48
CA LYS A 28 -2.74 16.61 14.80
C LYS A 28 -1.69 15.71 14.17
N LEU A 29 -0.96 16.27 13.22
CA LEU A 29 0.20 15.63 12.64
C LEU A 29 1.43 15.95 13.51
N ASP A 30 2.03 14.93 14.08
CA ASP A 30 3.25 15.07 14.90
C ASP A 30 4.25 14.00 14.47
N VAL A 31 4.85 14.19 13.29
CA VAL A 31 5.87 13.29 12.76
C VAL A 31 7.20 13.60 13.44
N THR A 32 7.64 12.72 14.31
CA THR A 32 8.91 12.89 15.02
C THR A 32 10.12 12.62 14.12
N SER A 33 11.26 13.20 14.50
CA SER A 33 12.53 12.93 13.79
C SER A 33 12.95 11.45 13.86
N ALA A 34 12.49 10.70 14.86
CA ALA A 34 12.77 9.27 15.01
C ALA A 34 11.94 8.47 13.99
N GLU A 35 10.65 8.80 13.83
CA GLU A 35 9.78 8.19 12.82
C GLU A 35 10.28 8.48 11.41
N ILE A 36 10.68 9.71 11.12
CA ILE A 36 11.26 10.06 9.82
C ILE A 36 12.47 9.19 9.51
N ARG A 37 13.44 9.09 10.43
CA ARG A 37 14.62 8.24 10.21
C ARG A 37 14.27 6.78 10.01
N MET A 38 13.38 6.22 10.83
CA MET A 38 12.92 4.84 10.68
C MET A 38 12.31 4.59 9.30
N ILE A 39 11.53 5.53 8.80
CA ILE A 39 10.89 5.46 7.48
C ILE A 39 11.94 5.61 6.36
N GLU A 40 12.87 6.57 6.47
CA GLU A 40 13.96 6.75 5.49
C GLU A 40 14.84 5.51 5.38
N ASP A 41 15.21 4.89 6.51
CA ASP A 41 15.94 3.62 6.53
C ASP A 41 15.14 2.48 5.87
N SER A 42 13.83 2.45 6.11
CA SER A 42 12.93 1.47 5.50
C SER A 42 12.80 1.66 3.99
N VAL A 43 12.68 2.90 3.53
CA VAL A 43 12.67 3.25 2.09
C VAL A 43 13.99 2.83 1.44
N GLY A 44 15.13 3.22 2.01
CA GLY A 44 16.45 2.86 1.48
C GLY A 44 16.65 1.35 1.36
N ARG A 45 16.18 0.58 2.33
CA ARG A 45 16.20 -0.89 2.29
C ARG A 45 15.27 -1.44 1.20
N PHE A 46 14.04 -0.94 1.11
CA PHE A 46 13.09 -1.33 0.07
C PHE A 46 13.62 -1.06 -1.33
N GLU A 47 14.17 0.13 -1.59
CA GLU A 47 14.78 0.49 -2.86
C GLU A 47 15.95 -0.43 -3.21
N THR A 48 16.83 -0.71 -2.25
CA THR A 48 18.02 -1.53 -2.48
C THR A 48 17.70 -3.00 -2.73
N ILE A 49 16.71 -3.55 -2.04
CA ILE A 49 16.39 -5.00 -2.07
C ILE A 49 15.31 -5.31 -3.10
N VAL A 50 14.25 -4.51 -3.16
CA VAL A 50 13.09 -4.78 -4.00
C VAL A 50 13.22 -4.07 -5.34
N LEU A 51 13.31 -2.74 -5.35
CA LEU A 51 13.29 -1.99 -6.61
C LEU A 51 14.50 -2.29 -7.48
N LYS A 52 15.68 -2.51 -6.90
CA LYS A 52 16.89 -2.84 -7.65
C LYS A 52 16.82 -4.20 -8.39
N LYS A 53 15.92 -5.09 -7.98
CA LYS A 53 15.69 -6.39 -8.66
C LYS A 53 14.76 -6.27 -9.87
N LEU A 54 14.02 -5.15 -9.98
CA LEU A 54 13.10 -4.95 -11.08
C LEU A 54 13.84 -4.70 -12.40
N PRO A 55 13.22 -5.00 -13.54
CA PRO A 55 13.76 -4.64 -14.83
C PRO A 55 14.05 -3.14 -14.92
N THR A 56 15.14 -2.78 -15.60
CA THR A 56 15.64 -1.39 -15.71
C THR A 56 14.76 -0.45 -16.54
N ASP A 57 13.71 -0.98 -17.17
CA ASP A 57 12.70 -0.21 -17.89
C ASP A 57 11.62 0.42 -16.96
N HIS A 58 11.69 0.11 -15.67
CA HIS A 58 10.81 0.66 -14.66
C HIS A 58 11.55 1.69 -13.81
N ASP A 59 11.23 2.96 -13.99
CA ASP A 59 11.70 4.04 -13.13
C ASP A 59 10.69 4.22 -11.99
N ILE A 60 10.99 3.60 -10.83
CA ILE A 60 10.12 3.58 -9.65
C ILE A 60 10.85 4.29 -8.50
N ALA A 61 10.17 5.25 -7.86
CA ALA A 61 10.66 5.96 -6.71
C ALA A 61 9.67 5.92 -5.54
N VAL A 62 10.18 6.00 -4.31
CA VAL A 62 9.35 6.24 -3.12
C VAL A 62 9.44 7.73 -2.76
N ARG A 63 8.31 8.37 -2.54
CA ARG A 63 8.20 9.77 -2.13
C ARG A 63 7.46 9.86 -0.80
N LEU A 64 8.03 10.56 0.14
CA LEU A 64 7.41 10.85 1.43
C LEU A 64 6.85 12.28 1.40
N ASP A 65 5.60 12.44 1.82
CA ASP A 65 4.98 13.75 2.06
C ASP A 65 4.63 13.85 3.56
N PRO A 66 5.62 14.12 4.43
CA PRO A 66 5.45 14.08 5.87
C PRO A 66 4.56 15.20 6.41
N LEU A 67 4.28 16.22 5.62
CA LEU A 67 3.42 17.33 6.02
C LEU A 67 1.95 17.12 5.68
N ASN A 68 1.62 16.10 4.91
CA ASN A 68 0.25 15.78 4.56
C ASN A 68 -0.40 14.95 5.68
N PRO A 69 -1.47 15.43 6.33
CA PRO A 69 -2.06 14.72 7.47
C PRO A 69 -2.90 13.49 7.09
N ARG A 70 -3.05 13.20 5.82
CA ARG A 70 -3.86 12.06 5.37
C ARG A 70 -3.24 10.73 5.78
N VAL A 71 -4.08 9.82 6.26
CA VAL A 71 -3.71 8.43 6.54
C VAL A 71 -3.91 7.63 5.27
N ASN A 72 -2.96 7.69 4.35
CA ASN A 72 -3.02 6.95 3.08
C ASN A 72 -1.63 6.83 2.43
N ALA A 73 -1.55 5.98 1.42
CA ALA A 73 -0.49 5.93 0.42
C ALA A 73 -1.12 5.73 -0.96
N GLU A 74 -0.37 5.97 -2.00
CA GLU A 74 -0.83 5.77 -3.37
C GLU A 74 0.33 5.52 -4.32
N VAL A 75 0.08 4.77 -5.39
CA VAL A 75 0.98 4.70 -6.53
C VAL A 75 0.46 5.58 -7.66
N VAL A 76 1.33 6.42 -8.18
CA VAL A 76 1.05 7.31 -9.33
C VAL A 76 1.97 6.96 -10.49
N LYS A 77 1.42 7.05 -11.70
CA LYS A 77 2.18 6.86 -12.94
C LYS A 77 2.05 8.10 -13.82
N GLU A 78 3.16 8.80 -14.00
CA GLU A 78 3.22 10.03 -14.77
C GLU A 78 4.47 10.06 -15.65
N ASN A 79 4.30 10.36 -16.94
CA ASN A 79 5.42 10.54 -17.89
C ASN A 79 6.46 9.40 -17.90
N GLY A 80 6.02 8.16 -17.68
CA GLY A 80 6.92 7.00 -17.61
C GLY A 80 7.52 6.71 -16.22
N LEU A 81 7.46 7.67 -15.30
CA LEU A 81 7.84 7.48 -13.90
C LEU A 81 6.69 6.86 -13.11
N VAL A 82 7.00 5.92 -12.24
CA VAL A 82 6.09 5.40 -11.21
C VAL A 82 6.57 5.88 -9.86
N ALA A 83 5.69 6.46 -9.05
CA ALA A 83 6.02 6.88 -7.71
C ALA A 83 5.06 6.28 -6.68
N ILE A 84 5.60 5.71 -5.62
CA ILE A 84 4.86 5.36 -4.41
C ILE A 84 4.93 6.57 -3.49
N VAL A 85 3.79 7.18 -3.21
CA VAL A 85 3.68 8.36 -2.34
C VAL A 85 3.08 7.94 -1.00
N VAL A 86 3.77 8.23 0.10
CA VAL A 86 3.29 7.94 1.46
C VAL A 86 3.13 9.24 2.23
N TRP A 87 1.95 9.47 2.80
CA TRP A 87 1.64 10.70 3.50
C TRP A 87 1.92 10.63 5.01
N GLY A 88 2.14 11.80 5.59
CA GLY A 88 2.54 11.97 6.98
C GLY A 88 1.57 11.34 7.99
N GLY A 89 0.25 11.40 7.73
CA GLY A 89 -0.72 10.73 8.59
C GLY A 89 -0.58 9.20 8.61
N MET A 90 -0.16 8.57 7.51
CA MET A 90 0.16 7.15 7.49
C MET A 90 1.50 6.87 8.20
N ILE A 91 2.49 7.73 8.00
CA ILE A 91 3.82 7.60 8.62
C ILE A 91 3.73 7.66 10.14
N SER A 92 3.00 8.64 10.68
CA SER A 92 2.87 8.86 12.14
C SER A 92 1.72 8.09 12.79
N HIS A 93 1.06 7.20 12.05
CA HIS A 93 -0.04 6.42 12.61
C HIS A 93 0.45 5.52 13.77
N PRO A 94 -0.21 5.53 14.95
CA PRO A 94 0.30 4.80 16.14
C PRO A 94 0.48 3.29 15.95
N LYS A 95 -0.19 2.69 14.95
CA LYS A 95 -0.05 1.27 14.61
C LYS A 95 1.01 1.01 13.54
N MET A 96 1.59 2.06 12.93
CA MET A 96 2.63 1.90 11.93
C MET A 96 3.94 1.45 12.59
N ASN A 97 4.56 0.43 12.04
CA ASN A 97 5.87 -0.07 12.43
C ASN A 97 6.67 -0.43 11.17
N PRO A 98 7.99 -0.72 11.26
CA PRO A 98 8.80 -0.99 10.07
C PRO A 98 8.27 -2.12 9.20
N ALA A 99 7.77 -3.21 9.78
CA ALA A 99 7.26 -4.36 9.03
C ALA A 99 5.94 -4.01 8.31
N SER A 100 5.00 -3.30 8.98
CA SER A 100 3.78 -2.84 8.34
C SER A 100 4.04 -1.76 7.27
N PHE A 101 5.09 -0.96 7.44
CA PHE A 101 5.52 0.00 6.42
C PHE A 101 6.06 -0.72 5.17
N TYR A 102 6.86 -1.78 5.33
CA TYR A 102 7.30 -2.62 4.20
C TYR A 102 6.10 -3.25 3.49
N LEU A 103 5.14 -3.77 4.25
CA LEU A 103 3.94 -4.37 3.67
C LEU A 103 3.11 -3.34 2.89
N LEU A 104 3.02 -2.09 3.39
CA LEU A 104 2.40 -0.97 2.69
C LEU A 104 3.12 -0.64 1.37
N LEU A 105 4.46 -0.49 1.38
CA LEU A 105 5.23 -0.23 0.17
C LEU A 105 5.06 -1.36 -0.85
N CYS A 106 5.05 -2.60 -0.40
CA CYS A 106 4.81 -3.77 -1.23
C CYS A 106 3.38 -3.82 -1.79
N HIS A 107 2.38 -3.33 -1.02
CA HIS A 107 1.02 -3.20 -1.50
C HIS A 107 0.92 -2.15 -2.62
N GLU A 108 1.50 -0.98 -2.44
CA GLU A 108 1.52 0.05 -3.49
C GLU A 108 2.27 -0.43 -4.74
N LEU A 109 3.40 -1.12 -4.57
CA LEU A 109 4.10 -1.76 -5.67
C LEU A 109 3.21 -2.82 -6.35
N GLY A 110 2.39 -3.52 -5.59
CA GLY A 110 1.43 -4.51 -6.06
C GLY A 110 0.37 -3.92 -7.00
N HIS A 111 -0.02 -2.66 -6.82
CA HIS A 111 -0.88 -1.98 -7.78
C HIS A 111 -0.22 -1.88 -9.16
N PHE A 112 1.09 -1.73 -9.21
CA PHE A 112 1.83 -1.63 -10.47
C PHE A 112 2.25 -2.99 -11.04
N LEU A 113 2.71 -3.92 -10.20
CA LEU A 113 3.31 -5.20 -10.63
C LEU A 113 2.44 -6.43 -10.37
N GLY A 114 1.36 -6.32 -9.60
CA GLY A 114 0.55 -7.46 -9.18
C GLY A 114 -0.21 -8.17 -10.30
N GLY A 115 -0.38 -7.53 -11.44
CA GLY A 115 -1.09 -8.09 -12.58
C GLY A 115 -2.61 -8.18 -12.39
N PRO A 116 -3.32 -8.96 -13.23
CA PRO A 116 -4.77 -9.11 -13.14
C PRO A 116 -5.24 -9.77 -11.84
N PRO A 117 -6.46 -9.39 -11.39
CA PRO A 117 -7.41 -8.47 -12.00
C PRO A 117 -7.03 -7.00 -11.83
N LEU A 118 -7.21 -6.21 -12.91
CA LEU A 118 -6.93 -4.77 -12.92
C LEU A 118 -8.15 -3.95 -12.53
N LYS A 119 -7.96 -2.76 -11.93
CA LYS A 119 -9.04 -1.83 -11.54
C LYS A 119 -9.93 -1.41 -12.71
N SER A 120 -9.39 -1.39 -13.92
CA SER A 120 -10.15 -1.17 -15.16
C SER A 120 -9.59 -2.01 -16.30
N ARG A 121 -10.40 -2.25 -17.34
CA ARG A 121 -9.99 -3.06 -18.51
C ARG A 121 -8.80 -2.48 -19.29
N THR A 122 -8.64 -1.18 -19.28
CA THR A 122 -7.54 -0.46 -19.95
C THR A 122 -6.53 0.11 -18.97
N GLY A 123 -6.70 -0.20 -17.69
CA GLY A 123 -5.84 0.28 -16.63
C GLY A 123 -4.54 -0.51 -16.52
N TRP A 124 -3.62 0.04 -15.76
CA TRP A 124 -2.36 -0.58 -15.39
C TRP A 124 -2.36 -1.06 -13.94
N SER A 125 -3.30 -0.58 -13.13
CA SER A 125 -3.34 -0.80 -11.69
C SER A 125 -4.12 -2.05 -11.33
N SER A 126 -3.50 -2.94 -10.56
CA SER A 126 -4.16 -4.11 -9.95
C SER A 126 -5.23 -3.67 -8.94
N THR A 127 -6.22 -4.53 -8.72
CA THR A 127 -7.23 -4.32 -7.66
C THR A 127 -6.60 -4.36 -6.27
N GLU A 128 -7.30 -3.85 -5.26
CA GLU A 128 -6.83 -3.87 -3.87
C GLU A 128 -6.49 -5.30 -3.39
N GLY A 129 -7.41 -6.25 -3.63
CA GLY A 129 -7.15 -7.64 -3.24
C GLY A 129 -5.97 -8.27 -3.98
N GLN A 130 -5.74 -7.90 -5.25
CA GLN A 130 -4.57 -8.38 -5.98
C GLN A 130 -3.28 -7.76 -5.47
N SER A 131 -3.30 -6.49 -5.07
CA SER A 131 -2.16 -5.80 -4.47
C SER A 131 -1.82 -6.36 -3.10
N ASP A 132 -2.82 -6.62 -2.25
CA ASP A 132 -2.63 -7.32 -0.97
C ASP A 132 -2.00 -8.71 -1.18
N TYR A 133 -2.53 -9.50 -2.12
CA TYR A 133 -2.01 -10.83 -2.42
C TYR A 133 -0.55 -10.78 -2.90
N TYR A 134 -0.25 -9.90 -3.86
CA TYR A 134 1.10 -9.71 -4.40
C TYR A 134 2.09 -9.26 -3.31
N SER A 135 1.69 -8.33 -2.46
CA SER A 135 2.56 -7.80 -1.40
C SER A 135 3.08 -8.89 -0.49
N ALA A 136 2.22 -9.82 -0.11
CA ALA A 136 2.53 -10.93 0.79
C ALA A 136 3.20 -12.12 0.08
N ALA A 137 2.76 -12.46 -1.13
CA ALA A 137 3.27 -13.61 -1.86
C ALA A 137 4.68 -13.41 -2.41
N SER A 138 5.02 -12.17 -2.80
CA SER A 138 6.23 -11.89 -3.58
C SER A 138 7.15 -10.87 -2.91
N CYS A 139 6.64 -9.66 -2.63
CA CYS A 139 7.49 -8.51 -2.32
C CYS A 139 8.05 -8.53 -0.89
N VAL A 140 7.21 -8.71 0.12
CA VAL A 140 7.62 -8.59 1.53
C VAL A 140 8.59 -9.69 1.96
N LYS A 141 8.51 -10.87 1.34
CA LYS A 141 9.43 -11.99 1.60
C LYS A 141 10.88 -11.64 1.23
N ASP A 142 11.08 -10.86 0.17
CA ASP A 142 12.41 -10.39 -0.25
C ASP A 142 13.09 -9.50 0.81
N LEU A 143 12.30 -8.83 1.64
CA LEU A 143 12.80 -7.94 2.70
C LEU A 143 13.28 -8.69 3.96
N GLY A 144 13.16 -10.02 3.97
CA GLY A 144 13.62 -10.87 5.06
C GLY A 144 12.81 -10.74 6.34
N ILE A 145 11.52 -10.42 6.21
CA ILE A 145 10.54 -10.40 7.30
C ILE A 145 10.19 -11.86 7.62
N ASP A 146 10.25 -12.24 8.89
CA ASP A 146 9.79 -13.54 9.34
C ASP A 146 8.26 -13.63 9.48
N GLU A 147 7.74 -14.84 9.71
CA GLU A 147 6.29 -15.06 9.81
C GLU A 147 5.63 -14.26 10.94
N GLY A 148 6.28 -14.17 12.11
CA GLY A 148 5.75 -13.42 13.24
C GLY A 148 5.66 -11.92 12.93
N GLN A 149 6.73 -11.36 12.37
CA GLN A 149 6.77 -9.98 11.92
C GLN A 149 5.73 -9.69 10.83
N PHE A 150 5.52 -10.65 9.91
CA PHE A 150 4.50 -10.53 8.87
C PHE A 150 3.08 -10.53 9.46
N MET A 151 2.78 -11.44 10.39
CA MET A 151 1.47 -11.50 11.06
C MET A 151 1.14 -10.19 11.79
N ASP A 152 2.10 -9.67 12.55
CA ASP A 152 1.98 -8.39 13.25
C ASP A 152 1.79 -7.23 12.26
N ALA A 153 2.54 -7.22 11.17
CA ALA A 153 2.44 -6.21 10.11
C ALA A 153 1.08 -6.23 9.41
N ALA A 154 0.58 -7.43 9.07
CA ALA A 154 -0.71 -7.62 8.41
C ALA A 154 -1.86 -7.15 9.30
N LEU A 155 -1.84 -7.52 10.58
CA LEU A 155 -2.81 -7.03 11.57
C LEU A 155 -2.74 -5.51 11.74
N ALA A 156 -1.55 -4.94 11.89
CA ALA A 156 -1.35 -3.51 12.08
C ALA A 156 -1.89 -2.72 10.87
N LEU A 157 -1.51 -3.11 9.65
CA LEU A 157 -1.92 -2.42 8.44
C LEU A 157 -3.43 -2.52 8.21
N THR A 158 -4.01 -3.71 8.38
CA THR A 158 -5.45 -3.90 8.20
C THR A 158 -6.28 -3.27 9.33
N ALA A 159 -5.72 -3.12 10.54
CA ALA A 159 -6.35 -2.35 11.61
C ALA A 159 -6.36 -0.84 11.30
N ILE A 160 -5.30 -0.30 10.66
CA ILE A 160 -5.30 1.08 10.16
C ILE A 160 -6.42 1.25 9.12
N TYR A 161 -6.55 0.31 8.18
CA TYR A 161 -7.62 0.34 7.18
C TYR A 161 -9.01 0.29 7.81
N ALA A 162 -9.19 -0.53 8.88
CA ALA A 162 -10.44 -0.61 9.61
C ALA A 162 -10.82 0.72 10.28
N GLU A 163 -9.87 1.41 10.90
CA GLU A 163 -10.08 2.72 11.51
C GLU A 163 -10.50 3.77 10.47
N VAL A 164 -9.75 3.88 9.37
CA VAL A 164 -10.03 4.85 8.31
C VAL A 164 -11.39 4.58 7.64
N THR A 165 -11.73 3.32 7.40
CA THR A 165 -12.98 2.93 6.73
C THR A 165 -14.14 2.71 7.71
N ARG A 166 -13.92 2.91 9.03
CA ARG A 166 -14.92 2.70 10.10
C ARG A 166 -15.52 1.30 10.09
N GLN A 167 -14.69 0.30 9.77
CA GLN A 167 -15.05 -1.10 9.83
C GLN A 167 -14.56 -1.75 11.13
N ALA A 168 -15.07 -2.95 11.43
CA ALA A 168 -14.55 -3.73 12.55
C ALA A 168 -13.08 -4.12 12.31
N PRO A 169 -12.21 -4.06 13.33
CA PRO A 169 -10.84 -4.53 13.20
C PRO A 169 -10.82 -6.03 12.90
N PRO A 170 -9.96 -6.47 11.96
CA PRO A 170 -9.87 -7.88 11.60
C PRO A 170 -9.16 -8.68 12.69
N LYS A 171 -9.32 -10.01 12.65
CA LYS A 171 -8.76 -10.95 13.62
C LYS A 171 -8.12 -12.14 12.91
N LEU A 172 -7.01 -12.65 13.44
CA LEU A 172 -6.33 -13.83 12.88
C LEU A 172 -7.16 -15.11 13.00
N GLU A 173 -7.98 -15.21 14.04
CA GLU A 173 -8.76 -16.44 14.35
C GLU A 173 -10.07 -16.53 13.55
N THR A 174 -10.36 -15.51 12.71
CA THR A 174 -11.59 -15.47 11.92
C THR A 174 -11.27 -15.30 10.45
N CYS A 175 -12.18 -15.79 9.60
CA CYS A 175 -12.12 -15.56 8.16
C CYS A 175 -13.38 -14.85 7.68
N ASP A 176 -13.27 -14.07 6.63
CA ASP A 176 -14.43 -13.50 5.95
C ASP A 176 -15.18 -14.63 5.23
N GLN A 177 -16.45 -14.84 5.61
CA GLN A 177 -17.29 -15.90 5.05
C GLN A 177 -18.03 -15.47 3.77
N ALA A 178 -17.83 -14.24 3.32
CA ALA A 178 -18.43 -13.78 2.08
C ALA A 178 -17.91 -14.57 0.87
N VAL A 179 -18.80 -14.83 -0.07
CA VAL A 179 -18.45 -15.45 -1.36
C VAL A 179 -18.85 -14.48 -2.46
N ALA A 180 -17.86 -13.91 -3.12
CA ALA A 180 -18.08 -13.00 -4.21
C ALA A 180 -18.70 -13.72 -5.41
N THR A 181 -19.75 -13.15 -5.99
CA THR A 181 -20.35 -13.61 -7.25
C THR A 181 -19.69 -12.99 -8.48
N ARG A 182 -18.81 -12.05 -8.26
CA ARG A 182 -17.92 -11.40 -9.22
C ARG A 182 -16.71 -10.85 -8.47
N THR A 183 -15.57 -10.74 -9.14
CA THR A 183 -14.38 -10.12 -8.54
C THR A 183 -14.68 -8.70 -8.07
N ASN A 184 -14.29 -8.39 -6.83
CA ASN A 184 -14.39 -7.04 -6.27
C ASN A 184 -13.25 -6.17 -6.82
N TYR A 185 -13.58 -5.20 -7.64
CA TYR A 185 -12.62 -4.26 -8.25
C TYR A 185 -12.34 -3.03 -7.38
N GLY A 186 -13.09 -2.85 -6.29
CA GLY A 186 -12.92 -1.80 -5.30
C GLY A 186 -12.18 -2.30 -4.06
N TYR A 187 -12.67 -1.86 -2.90
CA TYR A 187 -12.07 -2.12 -1.60
C TYR A 187 -12.79 -3.28 -0.90
N PRO A 188 -12.15 -4.45 -0.73
CA PRO A 188 -12.70 -5.54 0.09
C PRO A 188 -12.85 -5.12 1.56
N ALA A 189 -13.70 -5.84 2.30
CA ALA A 189 -13.81 -5.69 3.76
C ALA A 189 -12.45 -5.94 4.44
N THR A 190 -12.20 -5.31 5.58
CA THR A 190 -10.88 -5.37 6.24
C THR A 190 -10.49 -6.79 6.67
N GLN A 191 -11.46 -7.63 7.08
CA GLN A 191 -11.19 -9.05 7.33
C GLN A 191 -10.76 -9.77 6.04
N CYS A 192 -11.45 -9.53 4.93
CA CYS A 192 -11.10 -10.10 3.63
C CYS A 192 -9.69 -9.67 3.17
N ARG A 193 -9.28 -8.42 3.45
CA ARG A 193 -7.92 -7.95 3.17
C ARG A 193 -6.88 -8.69 4.01
N LEU A 194 -7.13 -8.89 5.32
CA LEU A 194 -6.26 -9.71 6.17
C LEU A 194 -6.14 -11.14 5.63
N ASP A 195 -7.28 -11.79 5.33
CA ASP A 195 -7.30 -13.15 4.78
C ASP A 195 -6.52 -13.24 3.45
N THR A 196 -6.56 -12.17 2.66
CA THR A 196 -5.83 -12.10 1.38
C THR A 196 -4.32 -12.00 1.58
N LEU A 197 -3.88 -11.20 2.55
CA LEU A 197 -2.47 -11.13 2.94
C LEU A 197 -1.97 -12.50 3.45
N LEU A 198 -2.74 -13.15 4.32
CA LEU A 198 -2.41 -14.49 4.82
C LEU A 198 -2.37 -15.53 3.71
N ALA A 199 -3.32 -15.49 2.77
CA ALA A 199 -3.33 -16.38 1.61
C ALA A 199 -2.11 -16.17 0.73
N GLY A 200 -1.73 -14.91 0.46
CA GLY A 200 -0.52 -14.58 -0.31
C GLY A 200 0.75 -15.08 0.37
N TRP A 201 0.90 -14.85 1.69
CA TRP A 201 2.06 -15.32 2.45
C TRP A 201 2.23 -16.85 2.37
N ASN A 202 1.11 -17.58 2.49
CA ASN A 202 1.08 -19.04 2.45
C ASN A 202 1.00 -19.63 1.03
N GLU A 203 1.04 -18.79 -0.01
CA GLU A 203 0.90 -19.20 -1.42
C GLU A 203 -0.40 -19.99 -1.68
N ALA A 204 -1.42 -19.72 -0.87
CA ALA A 204 -2.75 -20.32 -0.99
C ALA A 204 -3.57 -19.61 -2.09
N PRO A 205 -4.65 -20.24 -2.60
CA PRO A 205 -5.55 -19.59 -3.54
C PRO A 205 -6.10 -18.27 -3.00
N ARG A 206 -6.38 -17.33 -3.92
CA ARG A 206 -7.01 -16.05 -3.57
C ARG A 206 -8.34 -16.27 -2.86
N PRO A 207 -8.64 -15.56 -1.75
CA PRO A 207 -9.88 -15.73 -1.00
C PRO A 207 -11.12 -15.38 -1.82
N LYS A 208 -12.16 -16.19 -1.66
CA LYS A 208 -13.44 -16.01 -2.35
C LYS A 208 -14.22 -14.78 -1.89
N CYS A 209 -13.83 -14.14 -0.78
CA CYS A 209 -14.49 -12.92 -0.31
C CYS A 209 -14.33 -11.73 -1.25
N TRP A 210 -13.34 -11.76 -2.15
CA TRP A 210 -13.15 -10.72 -3.14
C TRP A 210 -12.90 -11.24 -4.57
N PHE A 211 -12.33 -12.46 -4.70
CA PHE A 211 -11.94 -13.02 -5.98
C PHE A 211 -12.96 -14.05 -6.47
N PHE A 212 -13.36 -13.88 -7.72
CA PHE A 212 -14.23 -14.82 -8.43
C PHE A 212 -13.51 -15.29 -9.68
N GLU A 213 -13.34 -16.61 -9.82
CA GLU A 213 -12.75 -17.27 -11.00
C GLU A 213 -13.74 -17.31 -12.17
#